data_1ff4c855b8acc3cc6ca7d278754b2609
#
_entry.id   1ff4c855b8acc3cc6ca7d278754b2609
#
_cell.length_a   1.000
_cell.length_b   1.000
_cell.length_c   1.000
_cell.angle_alpha   90.00
_cell.angle_beta   90.00
_cell.angle_gamma   90.00
#
_symmetry.space_group_name_H-M   'P 1'
#
loop_
_entity.id
_entity.type
_entity.pdbx_description
1 polymer ?
#
loop_
_entity_poly.entity_id
_entity_poly.type
_entity_poly.pdbx_seq_one_letter_code
_entity_poly.pdbx_strand_id
1 'polypeptide(L)'
;MTHSSWINDGHHDPPRLALAGLRGAQAGPFDLTLARGECVAISGPSGAGKSLLLRMIADLDPNQGEVALDGRPRASFSAPDWRRHVLYCPAESGWWAQGVAAHVPPARRHAWAALAERLGLDPALLDGPVARLSTGERQRLALSRALLAAPAVLLADEPTGPLDPDNTARVEALLAELLAAGMALLLVTHDEAQAARLAQRRLRLEAGRLVTP
;
A
#
# COMPACT_ATOMS: atom_id res chain seq x y z
N MET A 1 -28.46 12.73 -6.37
CA MET A 1 -28.31 11.24 -6.35
C MET A 1 -27.53 10.89 -7.61
N THR A 2 -26.21 10.93 -7.55
CA THR A 2 -25.34 10.54 -8.67
C THR A 2 -24.92 9.10 -8.41
N HIS A 3 -25.57 8.16 -9.11
CA HIS A 3 -25.15 6.75 -9.13
C HIS A 3 -23.78 6.69 -9.78
N SER A 4 -22.79 6.20 -9.03
CA SER A 4 -21.44 5.98 -9.51
C SER A 4 -21.44 4.98 -10.66
N SER A 5 -20.94 5.40 -11.82
CA SER A 5 -21.02 4.71 -13.11
C SER A 5 -20.27 3.36 -13.20
N TRP A 6 -19.56 2.95 -12.14
CA TRP A 6 -18.82 1.68 -12.10
C TRP A 6 -19.57 0.52 -11.44
N ILE A 7 -20.86 0.73 -11.07
CA ILE A 7 -21.70 -0.31 -10.45
C ILE A 7 -22.47 -1.14 -11.48
N ASN A 8 -22.52 -0.76 -12.76
CA ASN A 8 -23.43 -1.45 -13.67
C ASN A 8 -23.09 -1.35 -15.16
N ASP A 9 -21.99 -1.96 -15.58
CA ASP A 9 -21.84 -2.42 -16.97
C ASP A 9 -21.64 -3.93 -16.94
N GLY A 10 -22.69 -4.66 -17.24
CA GLY A 10 -22.98 -6.04 -16.91
C GLY A 10 -22.11 -7.13 -17.53
N HIS A 11 -20.76 -7.05 -17.58
CA HIS A 11 -19.89 -8.15 -18.00
C HIS A 11 -18.41 -8.03 -17.57
N HIS A 12 -18.02 -7.10 -16.67
CA HIS A 12 -16.67 -7.09 -16.14
C HIS A 12 -16.70 -7.18 -14.62
N ASP A 13 -15.82 -8.01 -14.05
CA ASP A 13 -15.60 -8.03 -12.61
C ASP A 13 -15.29 -6.60 -12.13
N PRO A 14 -15.88 -6.16 -11.00
CA PRO A 14 -15.64 -4.83 -10.48
C PRO A 14 -14.15 -4.64 -10.20
N PRO A 15 -13.61 -3.42 -10.36
CA PRO A 15 -12.23 -3.16 -10.03
C PRO A 15 -11.96 -3.50 -8.55
N ARG A 16 -10.73 -3.94 -8.24
CA ARG A 16 -10.30 -4.22 -6.87
C ARG A 16 -10.45 -2.98 -5.99
N LEU A 17 -10.02 -1.83 -6.48
CA LEU A 17 -10.20 -0.54 -5.82
C LEU A 17 -10.74 0.47 -6.83
N ALA A 18 -11.72 1.26 -6.43
CA ALA A 18 -12.23 2.38 -7.22
C ALA A 18 -12.33 3.64 -6.38
N LEU A 19 -11.89 4.76 -6.94
CA LEU A 19 -12.03 6.11 -6.38
C LEU A 19 -12.86 6.94 -7.34
N ALA A 20 -13.85 7.69 -6.82
CA ALA A 20 -14.62 8.66 -7.58
C ALA A 20 -14.69 9.99 -6.82
N GLY A 21 -14.07 11.02 -7.41
CA GLY A 21 -14.03 12.36 -6.84
C GLY A 21 -13.41 12.44 -5.45
N LEU A 22 -12.47 11.53 -5.09
CA LEU A 22 -11.83 11.52 -3.78
C LEU A 22 -11.03 12.79 -3.59
N ARG A 23 -11.34 13.56 -2.54
CA ARG A 23 -10.68 14.85 -2.26
C ARG A 23 -10.54 15.10 -0.77
N GLY A 24 -9.44 15.73 -0.41
CA GLY A 24 -9.18 16.31 0.90
C GLY A 24 -9.18 17.84 0.85
N ALA A 25 -8.78 18.49 1.94
CA ALA A 25 -8.71 19.95 2.03
C ALA A 25 -7.72 20.57 1.03
N GLN A 26 -6.67 19.85 0.64
CA GLN A 26 -5.54 20.37 -0.16
C GLN A 26 -5.23 19.52 -1.39
N ALA A 27 -6.01 18.48 -1.70
CA ALA A 27 -5.71 17.55 -2.78
C ALA A 27 -6.98 16.95 -3.38
N GLY A 28 -6.96 16.67 -4.69
CA GLY A 28 -8.06 16.11 -5.44
C GLY A 28 -8.87 17.14 -6.24
N PRO A 29 -9.98 16.75 -6.89
CA PRO A 29 -10.55 15.39 -6.86
C PRO A 29 -9.69 14.38 -7.59
N PHE A 30 -9.69 13.13 -7.10
CA PHE A 30 -9.01 12.00 -7.71
C PHE A 30 -10.01 10.96 -8.17
N ASP A 31 -9.83 10.51 -9.41
CA ASP A 31 -10.53 9.38 -10.01
C ASP A 31 -9.48 8.33 -10.40
N LEU A 32 -9.63 7.11 -9.93
CA LEU A 32 -8.68 6.02 -10.17
C LEU A 32 -9.37 4.68 -9.98
N THR A 33 -9.03 3.72 -10.82
CA THR A 33 -9.38 2.31 -10.61
C THR A 33 -8.11 1.46 -10.62
N LEU A 34 -8.10 0.41 -9.79
CA LEU A 34 -7.10 -0.65 -9.82
C LEU A 34 -7.81 -1.99 -10.05
N ALA A 35 -7.33 -2.76 -11.01
CA ALA A 35 -7.77 -4.13 -11.20
C ALA A 35 -7.15 -5.09 -10.16
N ARG A 36 -7.66 -6.32 -10.08
CA ARG A 36 -7.01 -7.39 -9.32
C ARG A 36 -5.65 -7.71 -9.93
N GLY A 37 -4.63 -7.81 -9.10
CA GLY A 37 -3.26 -8.09 -9.55
C GLY A 37 -2.56 -6.91 -10.24
N GLU A 38 -3.19 -5.74 -10.28
CA GLU A 38 -2.61 -4.56 -10.90
C GLU A 38 -1.74 -3.77 -9.92
N CYS A 39 -0.59 -3.33 -10.41
CA CYS A 39 0.23 -2.30 -9.79
C CYS A 39 0.12 -0.99 -10.57
N VAL A 40 -0.28 0.08 -9.90
CA VAL A 40 -0.21 1.45 -10.43
C VAL A 40 0.85 2.21 -9.64
N ALA A 41 1.86 2.72 -10.35
CA ALA A 41 2.88 3.57 -9.74
C ALA A 41 2.49 5.05 -9.83
N ILE A 42 2.70 5.78 -8.74
CA ILE A 42 2.50 7.23 -8.68
C ILE A 42 3.84 7.90 -8.40
N SER A 43 4.25 8.77 -9.30
CA SER A 43 5.39 9.67 -9.13
C SER A 43 4.92 11.11 -8.91
N GLY A 44 5.86 12.03 -8.73
CA GLY A 44 5.59 13.47 -8.62
C GLY A 44 6.50 14.14 -7.61
N PRO A 45 6.56 15.48 -7.61
CA PRO A 45 7.46 16.22 -6.74
C PRO A 45 7.18 15.99 -5.26
N SER A 46 8.17 16.26 -4.41
CA SER A 46 7.98 16.26 -2.97
C SER A 46 6.91 17.28 -2.59
N GLY A 47 6.03 16.92 -1.65
CA GLY A 47 4.92 17.79 -1.24
C GLY A 47 3.72 17.81 -2.18
N ALA A 48 3.73 17.08 -3.32
CA ALA A 48 2.59 17.04 -4.25
C ALA A 48 1.31 16.40 -3.67
N GLY A 49 1.38 15.75 -2.49
CA GLY A 49 0.23 15.13 -1.85
C GLY A 49 0.12 13.61 -2.07
N LYS A 50 1.18 12.94 -2.54
CA LYS A 50 1.17 11.48 -2.77
C LYS A 50 0.80 10.68 -1.53
N SER A 51 1.48 10.92 -0.41
CA SER A 51 1.17 10.26 0.88
C SER A 51 -0.21 10.64 1.38
N LEU A 52 -0.67 11.88 1.15
CA LEU A 52 -2.01 12.32 1.52
C LEU A 52 -3.08 11.53 0.74
N LEU A 53 -2.88 11.32 -0.56
CA LEU A 53 -3.77 10.48 -1.37
C LEU A 53 -3.85 9.05 -0.79
N LEU A 54 -2.71 8.40 -0.49
CA LEU A 54 -2.71 7.06 0.10
C LEU A 54 -3.44 7.03 1.45
N ARG A 55 -3.24 8.04 2.30
CA ARG A 55 -3.89 8.15 3.61
C ARG A 55 -5.40 8.37 3.50
N MET A 56 -5.86 9.17 2.54
CA MET A 56 -7.29 9.35 2.26
C MET A 56 -7.94 8.04 1.78
N ILE A 57 -7.28 7.29 0.90
CA ILE A 57 -7.76 5.97 0.45
C ILE A 57 -7.87 4.99 1.63
N ALA A 58 -6.88 4.99 2.53
CA ALA A 58 -6.87 4.16 3.73
C ALA A 58 -7.84 4.64 4.84
N ASP A 59 -8.59 5.71 4.62
CA ASP A 59 -9.48 6.32 5.64
C ASP A 59 -8.73 6.75 6.91
N LEU A 60 -7.56 7.33 6.74
CA LEU A 60 -6.73 7.84 7.82
C LEU A 60 -6.82 9.37 7.95
N ASP A 61 -7.21 10.06 6.90
CA ASP A 61 -7.40 11.51 6.89
C ASP A 61 -8.82 11.88 6.43
N PRO A 62 -9.40 12.99 6.92
CA PRO A 62 -10.70 13.47 6.48
C PRO A 62 -10.74 13.68 4.97
N ASN A 63 -11.76 13.13 4.33
CA ASN A 63 -11.92 13.20 2.88
C ASN A 63 -13.39 13.13 2.47
N GLN A 64 -13.66 13.48 1.22
CA GLN A 64 -14.95 13.40 0.55
C GLN A 64 -14.79 12.63 -0.77
N GLY A 65 -15.90 12.21 -1.35
CA GLY A 65 -15.92 11.36 -2.53
C GLY A 65 -16.16 9.90 -2.18
N GLU A 66 -16.10 9.05 -3.17
CA GLU A 66 -16.42 7.64 -3.01
C GLU A 66 -15.17 6.77 -3.16
N VAL A 67 -15.05 5.77 -2.31
CA VAL A 67 -14.04 4.72 -2.42
C VAL A 67 -14.73 3.38 -2.27
N ALA A 68 -14.43 2.44 -3.16
CA ALA A 68 -15.00 1.10 -3.12
C ALA A 68 -13.92 0.02 -3.28
N LEU A 69 -14.13 -1.11 -2.62
CA LEU A 69 -13.34 -2.33 -2.72
C LEU A 69 -14.21 -3.44 -3.29
N ASP A 70 -13.79 -4.04 -4.43
CA ASP A 70 -14.57 -5.08 -5.11
C ASP A 70 -16.04 -4.68 -5.32
N GLY A 71 -16.29 -3.43 -5.73
CA GLY A 71 -17.62 -2.86 -5.93
C GLY A 71 -18.39 -2.50 -4.65
N ARG A 72 -17.86 -2.80 -3.47
CA ARG A 72 -18.49 -2.47 -2.18
C ARG A 72 -18.02 -1.12 -1.66
N PRO A 73 -18.90 -0.15 -1.41
CA PRO A 73 -18.52 1.16 -0.89
C PRO A 73 -17.79 1.06 0.46
N ARG A 74 -16.79 1.90 0.69
CA ARG A 74 -16.05 1.99 1.95
C ARG A 74 -16.98 2.17 3.16
N ALA A 75 -18.05 2.95 3.01
CA ALA A 75 -19.04 3.19 4.06
C ALA A 75 -19.76 1.91 4.55
N SER A 76 -19.68 0.80 3.81
CA SER A 76 -20.24 -0.50 4.22
C SER A 76 -19.31 -1.33 5.10
N PHE A 77 -18.09 -0.86 5.34
CA PHE A 77 -17.10 -1.50 6.21
C PHE A 77 -16.99 -0.74 7.54
N SER A 78 -16.63 -1.44 8.60
CA SER A 78 -16.07 -0.75 9.77
C SER A 78 -14.69 -0.18 9.42
N ALA A 79 -14.28 0.93 10.03
CA ALA A 79 -12.97 1.53 9.77
C ALA A 79 -11.79 0.55 10.03
N PRO A 80 -11.79 -0.29 11.10
CA PRO A 80 -10.77 -1.32 11.27
C PRO A 80 -10.79 -2.39 10.17
N ASP A 81 -11.97 -2.80 9.68
CA ASP A 81 -12.06 -3.80 8.60
C ASP A 81 -11.57 -3.21 7.28
N TRP A 82 -11.96 -1.97 6.96
CA TRP A 82 -11.45 -1.27 5.79
C TRP A 82 -9.92 -1.27 5.77
N ARG A 83 -9.28 -0.83 6.87
CA ARG A 83 -7.83 -0.72 6.97
C ARG A 83 -7.08 -2.05 6.98
N ARG A 84 -7.76 -3.17 7.26
CA ARG A 84 -7.19 -4.51 7.05
C ARG A 84 -7.14 -4.91 5.58
N HIS A 85 -8.15 -4.53 4.82
CA HIS A 85 -8.25 -4.86 3.39
C HIS A 85 -7.51 -3.86 2.51
N VAL A 86 -7.57 -2.57 2.84
CA VAL A 86 -6.88 -1.47 2.14
C VAL A 86 -5.84 -0.91 3.08
N LEU A 87 -4.64 -1.48 3.02
CA LEU A 87 -3.61 -1.27 4.02
C LEU A 87 -2.56 -0.27 3.55
N TYR A 88 -2.32 0.77 4.36
CA TYR A 88 -1.28 1.76 4.11
C TYR A 88 0.03 1.38 4.79
N CYS A 89 1.10 1.31 3.99
CA CYS A 89 2.47 1.13 4.43
C CYS A 89 3.23 2.45 4.20
N PRO A 90 3.48 3.25 5.24
CA PRO A 90 4.15 4.55 5.12
C PRO A 90 5.64 4.40 4.83
N ALA A 91 6.25 5.45 4.27
CA ALA A 91 7.69 5.54 4.04
C ALA A 91 8.48 5.42 5.36
N GLU A 92 7.99 6.06 6.42
CA GLU A 92 8.55 5.90 7.77
C GLU A 92 7.67 4.95 8.58
N SER A 93 8.25 3.81 8.93
CA SER A 93 7.54 2.74 9.63
C SER A 93 7.23 3.11 11.08
N GLY A 94 5.98 2.98 11.49
CA GLY A 94 5.54 3.16 12.87
C GLY A 94 5.91 1.97 13.77
N TRP A 95 6.62 2.28 14.87
CA TRP A 95 6.99 1.32 15.92
C TRP A 95 6.57 1.89 17.28
N TRP A 96 5.59 1.24 17.94
CA TRP A 96 4.95 1.75 19.18
C TRP A 96 5.36 1.00 20.44
N ALA A 97 6.16 -0.07 20.32
CA ALA A 97 6.70 -0.85 21.42
C ALA A 97 8.22 -0.99 21.30
N GLN A 98 8.89 -1.27 22.42
CA GLN A 98 10.35 -1.44 22.44
C GLN A 98 10.80 -2.72 21.75
N GLY A 99 10.11 -3.83 21.94
CA GLY A 99 10.40 -5.12 21.34
C GLY A 99 9.73 -5.29 19.99
N VAL A 100 10.43 -5.84 19.02
CA VAL A 100 9.90 -6.10 17.66
C VAL A 100 8.68 -7.00 17.72
N ALA A 101 8.76 -8.16 18.39
CA ALA A 101 7.68 -9.13 18.47
C ALA A 101 6.39 -8.61 19.13
N ALA A 102 6.46 -7.49 19.88
CA ALA A 102 5.28 -6.88 20.51
C ALA A 102 4.30 -6.25 19.50
N HIS A 103 4.71 -6.09 18.24
CA HIS A 103 3.90 -5.48 17.18
C HIS A 103 2.99 -6.47 16.45
N VAL A 104 3.07 -7.76 16.79
CA VAL A 104 2.26 -8.83 16.19
C VAL A 104 1.76 -9.77 17.28
N PRO A 105 0.49 -10.20 17.25
CA PRO A 105 -0.03 -11.19 18.20
C PRO A 105 0.82 -12.46 18.21
N PRO A 106 1.05 -13.10 19.38
CA PRO A 106 1.89 -14.29 19.50
C PRO A 106 1.56 -15.40 18.50
N ALA A 107 0.28 -15.65 18.25
CA ALA A 107 -0.19 -16.67 17.31
C ALA A 107 0.23 -16.42 15.85
N ARG A 108 0.62 -15.19 15.49
CA ARG A 108 1.02 -14.82 14.13
C ARG A 108 2.53 -14.63 13.97
N ARG A 109 3.32 -14.74 15.04
CA ARG A 109 4.78 -14.49 15.00
C ARG A 109 5.52 -15.46 14.10
N HIS A 110 5.14 -16.74 14.07
CA HIS A 110 5.75 -17.72 13.17
C HIS A 110 5.53 -17.34 11.69
N ALA A 111 4.31 -16.98 11.32
CA ALA A 111 4.01 -16.54 9.96
C ALA A 111 4.73 -15.22 9.62
N TRP A 112 4.91 -14.32 10.60
CA TRP A 112 5.68 -13.10 10.40
C TRP A 112 7.18 -13.39 10.19
N ALA A 113 7.75 -14.32 10.98
CA ALA A 113 9.13 -14.76 10.81
C ALA A 113 9.38 -15.31 9.40
N ALA A 114 8.48 -16.15 8.89
CA ALA A 114 8.58 -16.68 7.53
C ALA A 114 8.53 -15.58 6.45
N LEU A 115 7.68 -14.56 6.61
CA LEU A 115 7.66 -13.39 5.70
C LEU A 115 8.93 -12.55 5.81
N ALA A 116 9.45 -12.35 7.03
CA ALA A 116 10.69 -11.62 7.27
C ALA A 116 11.89 -12.33 6.60
N GLU A 117 11.98 -13.64 6.73
CA GLU A 117 13.02 -14.46 6.10
C GLU A 117 12.98 -14.35 4.56
N ARG A 118 11.79 -14.34 3.96
CA ARG A 118 11.63 -14.10 2.51
C ARG A 118 12.16 -12.73 2.06
N LEU A 119 12.17 -11.75 2.96
CA LEU A 119 12.75 -10.43 2.75
C LEU A 119 14.23 -10.34 3.15
N GLY A 120 14.89 -11.49 3.39
CA GLY A 120 16.32 -11.55 3.73
C GLY A 120 16.63 -11.04 5.14
N LEU A 121 15.70 -11.19 6.08
CA LEU A 121 15.87 -10.84 7.48
C LEU A 121 16.09 -12.10 8.32
N ASP A 122 17.01 -12.02 9.29
CA ASP A 122 17.17 -13.07 10.30
C ASP A 122 15.92 -13.08 11.21
N PRO A 123 15.19 -14.21 11.33
CA PRO A 123 14.07 -14.32 12.25
C PRO A 123 14.38 -13.95 13.70
N ALA A 124 15.63 -14.11 14.15
CA ALA A 124 16.08 -13.73 15.49
C ALA A 124 15.93 -12.22 15.78
N LEU A 125 15.82 -11.38 14.74
CA LEU A 125 15.53 -9.95 14.88
C LEU A 125 14.17 -9.69 15.56
N LEU A 126 13.23 -10.63 15.45
CA LEU A 126 11.91 -10.49 16.07
C LEU A 126 11.97 -10.51 17.60
N ASP A 127 12.97 -11.16 18.18
CA ASP A 127 13.14 -11.24 19.64
C ASP A 127 13.94 -10.04 20.19
N GLY A 128 14.44 -9.17 19.32
CA GLY A 128 15.27 -8.02 19.67
C GLY A 128 14.47 -6.73 19.91
N PRO A 129 15.16 -5.68 20.38
CA PRO A 129 14.58 -4.35 20.49
C PRO A 129 14.62 -3.62 19.14
N VAL A 130 13.55 -2.85 18.85
CA VAL A 130 13.44 -2.02 17.65
C VAL A 130 14.61 -1.05 17.47
N ALA A 131 15.16 -0.54 18.57
CA ALA A 131 16.28 0.42 18.55
C ALA A 131 17.58 -0.16 17.94
N ARG A 132 17.74 -1.48 17.87
CA ARG A 132 18.91 -2.13 17.26
C ARG A 132 18.78 -2.38 15.77
N LEU A 133 17.57 -2.22 15.22
CA LEU A 133 17.34 -2.43 13.78
C LEU A 133 17.95 -1.27 12.98
N SER A 134 18.61 -1.59 11.89
CA SER A 134 18.96 -0.63 10.84
C SER A 134 17.68 -0.08 10.18
N THR A 135 17.80 1.01 9.43
CA THR A 135 16.66 1.60 8.71
C THR A 135 16.06 0.61 7.71
N GLY A 136 16.90 -0.11 6.96
CA GLY A 136 16.46 -1.11 6.00
C GLY A 136 15.76 -2.32 6.64
N GLU A 137 16.25 -2.80 7.80
CA GLU A 137 15.60 -3.88 8.56
C GLU A 137 14.24 -3.42 9.09
N ARG A 138 14.16 -2.21 9.65
CA ARG A 138 12.89 -1.62 10.10
C ARG A 138 11.87 -1.55 8.98
N GLN A 139 12.29 -1.10 7.80
CA GLN A 139 11.42 -0.98 6.63
C GLN A 139 10.90 -2.35 6.16
N ARG A 140 11.80 -3.33 6.01
CA ARG A 140 11.42 -4.69 5.58
C ARG A 140 10.56 -5.41 6.61
N LEU A 141 10.84 -5.27 7.90
CA LEU A 141 10.01 -5.83 8.97
C LEU A 141 8.62 -5.17 9.02
N ALA A 142 8.53 -3.86 8.80
CA ALA A 142 7.24 -3.18 8.74
C ALA A 142 6.42 -3.62 7.52
N LEU A 143 7.07 -3.77 6.36
CA LEU A 143 6.41 -4.30 5.16
C LEU A 143 5.94 -5.75 5.38
N SER A 144 6.78 -6.63 5.93
CA SER A 144 6.37 -8.02 6.24
C SER A 144 5.20 -8.06 7.22
N ARG A 145 5.19 -7.17 8.23
CA ARG A 145 4.05 -7.02 9.16
C ARG A 145 2.77 -6.58 8.45
N ALA A 146 2.88 -5.65 7.51
CA ALA A 146 1.76 -5.20 6.69
C ALA A 146 1.21 -6.36 5.83
N LEU A 147 2.08 -7.07 5.15
CA LEU A 147 1.73 -8.20 4.29
C LEU A 147 1.17 -9.40 5.08
N LEU A 148 1.52 -9.52 6.35
CA LEU A 148 0.95 -10.54 7.24
C LEU A 148 -0.59 -10.42 7.34
N ALA A 149 -1.15 -9.22 7.17
CA ALA A 149 -2.61 -9.01 7.15
C ALA A 149 -3.28 -9.57 5.88
N ALA A 150 -2.52 -9.99 4.86
CA ALA A 150 -3.02 -10.41 3.55
C ALA A 150 -4.00 -9.39 2.95
N PRO A 151 -3.60 -8.12 2.78
CA PRO A 151 -4.50 -7.07 2.31
C PRO A 151 -4.94 -7.34 0.86
N ALA A 152 -6.16 -6.93 0.53
CA ALA A 152 -6.66 -6.94 -0.85
C ALA A 152 -5.97 -5.85 -1.70
N VAL A 153 -5.68 -4.71 -1.06
CA VAL A 153 -4.96 -3.57 -1.64
C VAL A 153 -3.86 -3.12 -0.71
N LEU A 154 -2.64 -3.04 -1.22
CA LEU A 154 -1.51 -2.42 -0.53
C LEU A 154 -1.28 -1.01 -1.09
N LEU A 155 -1.25 -0.02 -0.20
CA LEU A 155 -0.89 1.36 -0.50
C LEU A 155 0.53 1.57 0.04
N ALA A 156 1.53 1.46 -0.81
CA ALA A 156 2.93 1.49 -0.40
C ALA A 156 3.58 2.85 -0.73
N ASP A 157 4.12 3.50 0.29
CA ASP A 157 4.79 4.79 0.17
C ASP A 157 6.29 4.59 0.31
N GLU A 158 7.04 4.66 -0.80
CA GLU A 158 8.51 4.49 -0.89
C GLU A 158 9.00 3.22 -0.16
N PRO A 159 8.45 2.02 -0.44
CA PRO A 159 8.70 0.83 0.38
C PRO A 159 10.14 0.32 0.32
N THR A 160 10.94 0.78 -0.64
CA THR A 160 12.33 0.36 -0.87
C THR A 160 13.34 1.49 -0.75
N GLY A 161 12.90 2.72 -0.43
CA GLY A 161 13.76 3.91 -0.41
C GLY A 161 15.09 3.76 0.34
N PRO A 162 15.14 3.15 1.54
CA PRO A 162 16.39 2.99 2.30
C PRO A 162 17.11 1.67 2.01
N LEU A 163 16.73 0.90 0.98
CA LEU A 163 17.27 -0.44 0.72
C LEU A 163 18.38 -0.42 -0.33
N ASP A 164 19.34 -1.33 -0.17
CA ASP A 164 20.29 -1.68 -1.21
C ASP A 164 19.62 -2.46 -2.36
N PRO A 165 20.31 -2.64 -3.52
CA PRO A 165 19.72 -3.30 -4.68
C PRO A 165 19.26 -4.73 -4.43
N ASP A 166 20.01 -5.53 -3.64
CA ASP A 166 19.65 -6.94 -3.37
C ASP A 166 18.40 -7.05 -2.52
N ASN A 167 18.28 -6.22 -1.50
CA ASN A 167 17.10 -6.17 -0.64
C ASN A 167 15.89 -5.55 -1.38
N THR A 168 16.12 -4.59 -2.27
CA THR A 168 15.08 -4.06 -3.18
C THR A 168 14.53 -5.17 -4.06
N ALA A 169 15.40 -5.97 -4.69
CA ALA A 169 14.99 -7.09 -5.53
C ALA A 169 14.15 -8.14 -4.77
N ARG A 170 14.50 -8.44 -3.51
CA ARG A 170 13.71 -9.35 -2.64
C ARG A 170 12.31 -8.81 -2.37
N VAL A 171 12.19 -7.51 -2.07
CA VAL A 171 10.89 -6.86 -1.86
C VAL A 171 10.07 -6.89 -3.15
N GLU A 172 10.65 -6.56 -4.28
CA GLU A 172 9.96 -6.56 -5.58
C GLU A 172 9.49 -7.96 -5.98
N ALA A 173 10.31 -8.99 -5.77
CA ALA A 173 9.93 -10.37 -6.04
C ALA A 173 8.72 -10.80 -5.19
N LEU A 174 8.71 -10.49 -3.89
CA LEU A 174 7.57 -10.76 -3.01
C LEU A 174 6.31 -10.02 -3.44
N LEU A 175 6.42 -8.74 -3.79
CA LEU A 175 5.28 -7.94 -4.27
C LEU A 175 4.74 -8.49 -5.59
N ALA A 176 5.61 -8.89 -6.53
CA ALA A 176 5.20 -9.49 -7.81
C ALA A 176 4.42 -10.81 -7.62
N GLU A 177 4.84 -11.66 -6.69
CA GLU A 177 4.09 -12.88 -6.35
C GLU A 177 2.70 -12.57 -5.78
N LEU A 178 2.60 -11.56 -4.89
CA LEU A 178 1.33 -11.16 -4.29
C LEU A 178 0.39 -10.51 -5.32
N LEU A 179 0.94 -9.74 -6.27
CA LEU A 179 0.21 -9.23 -7.42
C LEU A 179 -0.34 -10.38 -8.27
N ALA A 180 0.49 -11.38 -8.59
CA ALA A 180 0.05 -12.58 -9.31
C ALA A 180 -1.04 -13.37 -8.57
N ALA A 181 -1.04 -13.31 -7.23
CA ALA A 181 -2.09 -13.87 -6.38
C ALA A 181 -3.36 -12.99 -6.27
N GLY A 182 -3.40 -11.84 -6.93
CA GLY A 182 -4.58 -10.97 -7.03
C GLY A 182 -4.64 -9.82 -6.02
N MET A 183 -3.59 -9.56 -5.23
CA MET A 183 -3.44 -8.31 -4.47
C MET A 183 -3.31 -7.15 -5.47
N ALA A 184 -3.90 -5.98 -5.20
CA ALA A 184 -3.61 -4.77 -5.96
C ALA A 184 -2.60 -3.89 -5.19
N LEU A 185 -1.79 -3.14 -5.94
CA LEU A 185 -0.74 -2.29 -5.37
C LEU A 185 -0.85 -0.86 -5.92
N LEU A 186 -0.96 0.11 -5.05
CA LEU A 186 -0.72 1.50 -5.37
C LEU A 186 0.64 1.89 -4.81
N LEU A 187 1.62 2.05 -5.69
CA LEU A 187 3.02 2.25 -5.34
C LEU A 187 3.41 3.72 -5.53
N VAL A 188 3.73 4.41 -4.46
CA VAL A 188 4.41 5.70 -4.55
C VAL A 188 5.91 5.43 -4.56
N THR A 189 6.59 5.87 -5.61
CA THR A 189 8.05 5.75 -5.72
C THR A 189 8.62 6.85 -6.62
N HIS A 190 9.84 7.25 -6.34
CA HIS A 190 10.65 8.11 -7.20
C HIS A 190 11.66 7.30 -8.05
N ASP A 191 11.76 5.98 -7.83
CA ASP A 191 12.58 5.08 -8.64
C ASP A 191 11.81 4.66 -9.89
N GLU A 192 12.14 5.28 -11.03
CA GLU A 192 11.51 4.98 -12.33
C GLU A 192 11.80 3.54 -12.78
N ALA A 193 12.97 2.97 -12.43
CA ALA A 193 13.30 1.60 -12.77
C ALA A 193 12.44 0.61 -11.98
N GLN A 194 12.18 0.86 -10.71
CA GLN A 194 11.22 0.08 -9.91
C GLN A 194 9.81 0.17 -10.49
N ALA A 195 9.34 1.39 -10.80
CA ALA A 195 8.05 1.59 -11.42
C ALA A 195 7.92 0.83 -12.76
N ALA A 196 8.99 0.79 -13.56
CA ALA A 196 9.01 0.06 -14.83
C ALA A 196 8.97 -1.46 -14.65
N ARG A 197 9.55 -2.01 -13.55
CA ARG A 197 9.55 -3.45 -13.27
C ARG A 197 8.21 -3.95 -12.71
N LEU A 198 7.54 -3.15 -11.88
CA LEU A 198 6.36 -3.59 -11.13
C LEU A 198 5.03 -3.10 -11.72
N ALA A 199 4.99 -1.88 -12.27
CA ALA A 199 3.73 -1.23 -12.57
C ALA A 199 3.28 -1.44 -14.02
N GLN A 200 2.01 -1.81 -14.19
CA GLN A 200 1.33 -1.86 -15.48
C GLN A 200 0.89 -0.46 -15.96
N ARG A 201 0.62 0.45 -15.01
CA ARG A 201 0.32 1.86 -15.31
C ARG A 201 1.16 2.77 -14.43
N ARG A 202 1.57 3.88 -15.01
CA ARG A 202 2.31 4.92 -14.30
C ARG A 202 1.53 6.22 -14.38
N LEU A 203 1.38 6.88 -13.26
CA LEU A 203 0.70 8.17 -13.13
C LEU A 203 1.64 9.16 -12.46
N ARG A 204 1.39 10.42 -12.70
CA ARG A 204 2.11 11.51 -12.04
C ARG A 204 1.12 12.38 -11.29
N LEU A 205 1.43 12.70 -10.05
CA LEU A 205 0.66 13.64 -9.25
C LEU A 205 1.24 15.04 -9.42
N GLU A 206 0.50 15.90 -10.12
CA GLU A 206 0.87 17.30 -10.37
C GLU A 206 -0.32 18.23 -10.08
N ALA A 207 -0.07 19.35 -9.40
CA ALA A 207 -1.09 20.35 -9.09
C ALA A 207 -2.39 19.74 -8.52
N GLY A 208 -2.28 18.69 -7.68
CA GLY A 208 -3.41 18.02 -7.06
C GLY A 208 -4.22 17.10 -7.98
N ARG A 209 -3.68 16.73 -9.14
CA ARG A 209 -4.33 15.84 -10.14
C ARG A 209 -3.42 14.68 -10.54
N LEU A 210 -4.02 13.53 -10.82
CA LEU A 210 -3.33 12.40 -11.43
C LEU A 210 -3.35 12.55 -12.96
N VAL A 211 -2.17 12.55 -13.56
CA VAL A 211 -1.99 12.64 -15.02
C VAL A 211 -1.14 11.47 -15.51
N THR A 212 -1.34 11.07 -16.76
CA THR A 212 -0.45 10.11 -17.44
C THR A 212 0.84 10.85 -17.82
N PRO A 213 2.04 10.30 -17.50
CA PRO A 213 3.31 10.92 -17.81
C PRO A 213 3.57 10.97 -19.31
#